data_3156a9d25f011fd7f19011d871419d25
#
_entry.id   3156a9d25f011fd7f19011d871419d25
#
_cell.length_a   1.000
_cell.length_b   1.000
_cell.length_c   1.000
_cell.angle_alpha   90.00
_cell.angle_beta   90.00
_cell.angle_gamma   90.00
#
_symmetry.space_group_name_H-M   'P 1'
#
loop_
_entity.id
_entity.type
_entity.pdbx_description
1 polymer ?
#
loop_
_entity_poly.entity_id
_entity_poly.type
_entity_poly.pdbx_seq_one_letter_code
_entity_poly.pdbx_strand_id
1 'polypeptide(L)'
;MELHLPIGPFGFLFDTRLYLREKKVRHLNRARTKENRLAYRSKYNLAREMLLELEALLPAGSQVYVLFDSWYASAKLINLCLRKNWHVICALKSNRKLEKQRIDRYDQTLKHKPYQKITLEAVDPRPARTYYVRTVTGHLEKVPKEVYVIISKKSTRDHSPKYFLCTDTSLSAQEALKLYQKRWPVEVDNLYLKQVLGLGDFRLQSFEAIEKWFAVVNLAINYLQYTAMLAYQPRRPLPSLAECRRQHQHAHLQALLRLLVSEIRKQPDRVEAILQSLLPGIAVAT
;
A
#
# COMPACT_ATOMS: atom_id res chain seq x y z
N MET A 1 -0.75 -8.46 2.77
CA MET A 1 -1.18 -7.82 1.50
C MET A 1 -1.97 -6.60 1.87
N GLU A 2 -1.72 -5.49 1.23
CA GLU A 2 -2.24 -4.18 1.61
C GLU A 2 -2.95 -3.55 0.41
N LEU A 3 -4.07 -2.87 0.66
CA LEU A 3 -4.75 -1.99 -0.27
C LEU A 3 -4.68 -0.57 0.27
N HIS A 4 -4.09 0.32 -0.50
CA HIS A 4 -3.88 1.70 -0.16
C HIS A 4 -4.73 2.62 -1.03
N LEU A 5 -5.33 3.65 -0.43
CA LEU A 5 -6.21 4.59 -1.10
C LEU A 5 -5.62 6.01 -1.05
N PRO A 6 -4.92 6.47 -2.09
CA PRO A 6 -4.47 7.85 -2.18
C PRO A 6 -5.62 8.77 -2.56
N ILE A 7 -5.84 9.83 -1.75
CA ILE A 7 -6.84 10.87 -1.95
C ILE A 7 -6.14 12.23 -1.91
N GLY A 8 -5.92 12.84 -3.07
CA GLY A 8 -5.11 14.06 -3.15
C GLY A 8 -3.69 13.83 -2.66
N PRO A 9 -3.17 14.64 -1.71
CA PRO A 9 -1.86 14.47 -1.10
C PRO A 9 -1.84 13.43 0.04
N PHE A 10 -3.01 12.94 0.46
CA PHE A 10 -3.15 12.01 1.58
C PHE A 10 -3.21 10.56 1.09
N GLY A 11 -2.82 9.64 1.94
CA GLY A 11 -2.93 8.21 1.67
C GLY A 11 -3.51 7.49 2.89
N PHE A 12 -4.45 6.60 2.66
CA PHE A 12 -5.05 5.79 3.73
C PHE A 12 -4.88 4.31 3.40
N LEU A 13 -4.55 3.54 4.42
CA LEU A 13 -4.52 2.09 4.32
C LEU A 13 -5.95 1.57 4.45
N PHE A 14 -6.55 1.17 3.33
CA PHE A 14 -7.92 0.67 3.32
C PHE A 14 -8.04 -0.67 4.05
N ASP A 15 -7.16 -1.62 3.71
CA ASP A 15 -7.21 -2.96 4.30
C ASP A 15 -5.85 -3.65 4.25
N THR A 16 -5.59 -4.52 5.24
CA THR A 16 -4.44 -5.41 5.28
C THR A 16 -4.87 -6.83 5.56
N ARG A 17 -4.58 -7.75 4.64
CA ARG A 17 -4.95 -9.17 4.78
C ARG A 17 -3.75 -10.08 4.93
N LEU A 18 -3.86 -10.99 5.88
CA LEU A 18 -2.87 -12.03 6.09
C LEU A 18 -2.95 -13.06 4.96
N TYR A 19 -1.87 -13.17 4.20
CA TYR A 19 -1.73 -14.23 3.19
C TYR A 19 -1.03 -15.45 3.79
N LEU A 20 -1.71 -16.58 3.78
CA LEU A 20 -1.16 -17.88 4.13
C LEU A 20 -0.92 -18.71 2.87
N ARG A 21 0.25 -19.35 2.78
CA ARG A 21 0.50 -20.33 1.72
C ARG A 21 -0.42 -21.54 1.90
N GLU A 22 -0.89 -22.13 0.82
CA GLU A 22 -1.82 -23.27 0.85
C GLU A 22 -1.32 -24.42 1.75
N LYS A 23 -0.04 -24.75 1.68
CA LYS A 23 0.58 -25.75 2.56
C LYS A 23 0.42 -25.41 4.05
N LYS A 24 0.52 -24.11 4.41
CA LYS A 24 0.34 -23.67 5.80
C LYS A 24 -1.12 -23.76 6.23
N VAL A 25 -2.07 -23.39 5.36
CA VAL A 25 -3.51 -23.55 5.60
C VAL A 25 -3.86 -25.02 5.84
N ARG A 26 -3.39 -25.93 4.98
CA ARG A 26 -3.58 -27.38 5.16
C ARG A 26 -3.00 -27.88 6.49
N HIS A 27 -1.83 -27.39 6.90
CA HIS A 27 -1.21 -27.75 8.16
C HIS A 27 -2.03 -27.25 9.36
N LEU A 28 -2.45 -25.98 9.36
CA LEU A 28 -3.27 -25.41 10.45
C LEU A 28 -4.63 -26.11 10.58
N ASN A 29 -5.21 -26.54 9.46
CA ASN A 29 -6.51 -27.23 9.45
C ASN A 29 -6.47 -28.66 9.99
N ARG A 30 -5.29 -29.26 10.22
CA ARG A 30 -5.19 -30.57 10.84
C ARG A 30 -5.68 -30.61 12.29
N ALA A 31 -5.49 -29.49 13.02
CA ALA A 31 -5.92 -29.34 14.40
C ALA A 31 -7.26 -28.62 14.56
N ARG A 32 -8.00 -28.35 13.46
CA ARG A 32 -9.25 -27.60 13.48
C ARG A 32 -10.44 -28.49 13.17
N THR A 33 -11.56 -28.23 13.83
CA THR A 33 -12.86 -28.87 13.51
C THR A 33 -13.32 -28.43 12.11
N LYS A 34 -14.23 -29.18 11.50
CA LYS A 34 -14.70 -28.93 10.14
C LYS A 34 -15.26 -27.51 9.97
N GLU A 35 -15.98 -27.02 10.96
CA GLU A 35 -16.63 -25.71 11.00
C GLU A 35 -15.63 -24.55 11.10
N ASN A 36 -14.49 -24.80 11.75
CA ASN A 36 -13.46 -23.78 12.02
C ASN A 36 -12.27 -23.83 11.05
N ARG A 37 -12.39 -24.58 9.95
CA ARG A 37 -11.32 -24.68 8.96
C ARG A 37 -11.11 -23.37 8.22
N LEU A 38 -9.85 -23.00 8.07
CA LEU A 38 -9.45 -21.86 7.26
C LEU A 38 -9.60 -22.19 5.78
N ALA A 39 -10.26 -21.33 5.02
CA ALA A 39 -10.28 -21.41 3.57
C ALA A 39 -8.97 -20.88 2.99
N TYR A 40 -8.37 -21.62 2.05
CA TYR A 40 -7.24 -21.10 1.30
C TYR A 40 -7.70 -19.99 0.33
N ARG A 41 -7.04 -18.84 0.42
CA ARG A 41 -7.25 -17.71 -0.50
C ARG A 41 -5.93 -17.35 -1.16
N SER A 42 -5.89 -17.39 -2.48
CA SER A 42 -4.73 -16.93 -3.22
C SER A 42 -4.56 -15.41 -3.08
N LYS A 43 -3.35 -14.88 -3.31
CA LYS A 43 -3.12 -13.42 -3.33
C LYS A 43 -4.07 -12.68 -4.29
N TYR A 44 -4.41 -13.29 -5.42
CA TYR A 44 -5.37 -12.71 -6.38
C TYR A 44 -6.80 -12.67 -5.85
N ASN A 45 -7.23 -13.72 -5.13
CA ASN A 45 -8.55 -13.72 -4.51
C ASN A 45 -8.64 -12.67 -3.41
N LEU A 46 -7.61 -12.55 -2.57
CA LEU A 46 -7.56 -11.51 -1.55
C LEU A 46 -7.59 -10.10 -2.17
N ALA A 47 -6.79 -9.84 -3.23
CA ALA A 47 -6.83 -8.57 -3.94
C ALA A 47 -8.21 -8.28 -4.56
N ARG A 48 -8.84 -9.29 -5.14
CA ARG A 48 -10.19 -9.18 -5.69
C ARG A 48 -11.23 -8.83 -4.63
N GLU A 49 -11.21 -9.52 -3.50
CA GLU A 49 -12.13 -9.27 -2.38
C GLU A 49 -11.99 -7.84 -1.86
N MET A 50 -10.75 -7.39 -1.60
CA MET A 50 -10.48 -6.01 -1.15
C MET A 50 -10.98 -4.96 -2.14
N LEU A 51 -10.81 -5.18 -3.45
CA LEU A 51 -11.31 -4.26 -4.48
C LEU A 51 -12.83 -4.21 -4.54
N LEU A 52 -13.51 -5.35 -4.32
CA LEU A 52 -14.98 -5.40 -4.30
C LEU A 52 -15.56 -4.72 -3.05
N GLU A 53 -14.89 -4.85 -1.92
CA GLU A 53 -15.27 -4.15 -0.69
C GLU A 53 -15.07 -2.63 -0.82
N LEU A 54 -13.95 -2.22 -1.43
CA LEU A 54 -13.70 -0.80 -1.71
C LEU A 54 -14.76 -0.21 -2.64
N GLU A 55 -15.22 -0.96 -3.65
CA GLU A 55 -16.24 -0.50 -4.60
C GLU A 55 -17.51 0.01 -3.90
N ALA A 56 -17.95 -0.70 -2.85
CA ALA A 56 -19.16 -0.34 -2.10
C ALA A 56 -19.05 1.01 -1.36
N LEU A 57 -17.83 1.52 -1.17
CA LEU A 57 -17.55 2.76 -0.46
C LEU A 57 -17.20 3.93 -1.39
N LEU A 58 -16.99 3.65 -2.67
CA LEU A 58 -16.65 4.71 -3.63
C LEU A 58 -17.90 5.49 -4.05
N PRO A 59 -17.82 6.82 -4.14
CA PRO A 59 -18.92 7.62 -4.70
C PRO A 59 -19.24 7.18 -6.13
N ALA A 60 -20.53 7.22 -6.50
CA ALA A 60 -20.95 6.92 -7.86
C ALA A 60 -20.25 7.85 -8.87
N GLY A 61 -19.80 7.29 -9.99
CA GLY A 61 -19.11 8.03 -11.05
C GLY A 61 -17.63 8.34 -10.75
N SER A 62 -17.06 7.81 -9.67
CA SER A 62 -15.63 7.98 -9.37
C SER A 62 -14.75 7.42 -10.48
N GLN A 63 -13.79 8.22 -10.96
CA GLN A 63 -12.73 7.75 -11.85
C GLN A 63 -11.66 7.02 -11.02
N VAL A 64 -11.52 5.72 -11.24
CA VAL A 64 -10.64 4.86 -10.44
C VAL A 64 -9.49 4.32 -11.28
N TYR A 65 -8.26 4.52 -10.78
CA TYR A 65 -7.05 3.89 -11.31
C TYR A 65 -6.50 2.91 -10.28
N VAL A 66 -6.51 1.62 -10.63
CA VAL A 66 -5.93 0.57 -9.78
C VAL A 66 -4.47 0.37 -10.16
N LEU A 67 -3.58 0.59 -9.18
CA LEU A 67 -2.13 0.52 -9.37
C LEU A 67 -1.56 -0.71 -8.67
N PHE A 68 -0.82 -1.55 -9.37
CA PHE A 68 -0.16 -2.69 -8.75
C PHE A 68 1.16 -3.07 -9.44
N ASP A 69 1.95 -3.85 -8.74
CA ASP A 69 3.21 -4.36 -9.26
C ASP A 69 3.01 -5.54 -10.23
N SER A 70 4.10 -6.04 -10.77
CA SER A 70 4.07 -7.15 -11.72
C SER A 70 3.58 -8.48 -11.14
N TRP A 71 3.51 -8.64 -9.81
CA TRP A 71 3.00 -9.83 -9.15
C TRP A 71 1.49 -9.97 -9.30
N TYR A 72 0.78 -8.84 -9.28
CA TYR A 72 -0.68 -8.79 -9.41
C TYR A 72 -1.17 -8.59 -10.85
N ALA A 73 -0.26 -8.41 -11.81
CA ALA A 73 -0.59 -8.17 -13.22
C ALA A 73 -1.17 -9.42 -13.93
N SER A 74 -2.25 -9.98 -13.39
CA SER A 74 -2.98 -11.10 -13.98
C SER A 74 -4.13 -10.61 -14.85
N ALA A 75 -4.42 -11.31 -15.94
CA ALA A 75 -5.59 -11.01 -16.77
C ALA A 75 -6.90 -11.04 -15.99
N LYS A 76 -7.02 -11.93 -14.98
CA LYS A 76 -8.22 -12.02 -14.14
C LYS A 76 -8.47 -10.73 -13.34
N LEU A 77 -7.41 -10.15 -12.78
CA LEU A 77 -7.54 -8.91 -11.98
C LEU A 77 -7.75 -7.70 -12.89
N ILE A 78 -7.01 -7.60 -14.00
CA ILE A 78 -7.19 -6.55 -15.01
C ILE A 78 -8.63 -6.57 -15.53
N ASN A 79 -9.14 -7.74 -15.91
CA ASN A 79 -10.51 -7.88 -16.44
C ASN A 79 -11.58 -7.59 -15.37
N LEU A 80 -11.31 -7.83 -14.08
CA LEU A 80 -12.19 -7.40 -13.01
C LEU A 80 -12.33 -5.87 -13.01
N CYS A 81 -11.20 -5.17 -13.01
CA CYS A 81 -11.19 -3.70 -13.01
C CYS A 81 -11.90 -3.14 -14.27
N LEU A 82 -11.61 -3.70 -15.45
CA LEU A 82 -12.27 -3.28 -16.69
C LEU A 82 -13.79 -3.45 -16.67
N ARG A 83 -14.31 -4.54 -16.07
CA ARG A 83 -15.77 -4.75 -15.91
C ARG A 83 -16.42 -3.73 -14.97
N LYS A 84 -15.63 -3.10 -14.08
CA LYS A 84 -16.06 -2.04 -13.15
C LYS A 84 -15.85 -0.65 -13.73
N ASN A 85 -15.49 -0.54 -15.02
CA ASN A 85 -15.07 0.71 -15.64
C ASN A 85 -13.90 1.41 -14.93
N TRP A 86 -13.06 0.62 -14.25
CA TRP A 86 -11.85 1.10 -13.61
C TRP A 86 -10.66 0.93 -14.54
N HIS A 87 -9.75 1.88 -14.52
CA HIS A 87 -8.50 1.79 -15.23
C HIS A 87 -7.44 1.05 -14.40
N VAL A 88 -6.49 0.44 -15.09
CA VAL A 88 -5.36 -0.27 -14.47
C VAL A 88 -4.06 0.31 -15.00
N ILE A 89 -3.13 0.62 -14.10
CA ILE A 89 -1.74 0.88 -14.45
C ILE A 89 -0.86 -0.05 -13.62
N CYS A 90 -0.11 -0.92 -14.28
CA CYS A 90 0.72 -1.90 -13.56
C CYS A 90 2.03 -2.19 -14.28
N ALA A 91 3.04 -2.62 -13.49
CA ALA A 91 4.25 -3.17 -14.08
C ALA A 91 3.94 -4.56 -14.69
N LEU A 92 4.60 -4.88 -15.81
CA LEU A 92 4.52 -6.18 -16.46
C LEU A 92 5.84 -6.92 -16.38
N LYS A 93 5.76 -8.24 -16.28
CA LYS A 93 6.92 -9.12 -16.50
C LYS A 93 7.24 -9.19 -18.00
N SER A 94 8.52 -9.26 -18.35
CA SER A 94 9.01 -9.30 -19.73
C SER A 94 8.47 -10.49 -20.55
N ASN A 95 8.09 -11.58 -19.90
CA ASN A 95 7.55 -12.78 -20.53
C ASN A 95 6.04 -12.73 -20.81
N ARG A 96 5.34 -11.64 -20.48
CA ARG A 96 3.92 -11.46 -20.84
C ARG A 96 3.79 -11.35 -22.37
N LYS A 97 2.69 -11.83 -22.90
CA LYS A 97 2.45 -11.80 -24.34
C LYS A 97 1.58 -10.61 -24.72
N LEU A 98 2.11 -9.78 -25.59
CA LEU A 98 1.42 -8.73 -26.34
C LEU A 98 1.37 -9.15 -27.79
N GLU A 99 0.21 -9.08 -28.44
CA GLU A 99 0.04 -9.53 -29.83
C GLU A 99 0.61 -10.95 -30.08
N LYS A 100 0.32 -11.87 -29.15
CA LYS A 100 0.79 -13.26 -29.12
C LYS A 100 2.29 -13.46 -28.94
N GLN A 101 3.10 -12.39 -28.93
CA GLN A 101 4.54 -12.43 -28.76
C GLN A 101 4.94 -11.93 -27.36
N ARG A 102 6.02 -12.48 -26.76
CA ARG A 102 6.58 -11.97 -25.50
C ARG A 102 6.97 -10.51 -25.66
N ILE A 103 6.68 -9.68 -24.64
CA ILE A 103 6.93 -8.22 -24.67
C ILE A 103 8.41 -7.92 -24.91
N ASP A 104 9.33 -8.66 -24.28
CA ASP A 104 10.78 -8.46 -24.48
C ASP A 104 11.23 -8.73 -25.93
N ARG A 105 10.64 -9.70 -26.60
CA ARG A 105 10.89 -9.97 -28.04
C ARG A 105 10.18 -8.95 -28.92
N TYR A 106 8.95 -8.58 -28.56
CA TYR A 106 8.19 -7.57 -29.29
C TYR A 106 8.91 -6.20 -29.27
N ASP A 107 9.50 -5.79 -28.13
CA ASP A 107 10.34 -4.58 -28.03
C ASP A 107 11.51 -4.60 -29.01
N GLN A 108 12.12 -5.76 -29.25
CA GLN A 108 13.21 -5.92 -30.22
C GLN A 108 12.77 -5.66 -31.66
N THR A 109 11.52 -5.93 -32.01
CA THR A 109 10.98 -5.62 -33.35
C THR A 109 10.76 -4.14 -33.57
N LEU A 110 10.68 -3.35 -32.51
CA LEU A 110 10.45 -1.90 -32.53
C LEU A 110 11.75 -1.08 -32.61
N LYS A 111 12.86 -1.65 -33.07
CA LYS A 111 14.18 -0.95 -33.14
C LYS A 111 14.14 0.36 -33.92
N HIS A 112 13.26 0.44 -34.93
CA HIS A 112 13.04 1.62 -35.77
C HIS A 112 12.23 2.72 -35.05
N LYS A 113 11.50 2.41 -33.95
CA LYS A 113 10.71 3.38 -33.20
C LYS A 113 11.59 4.05 -32.13
N PRO A 114 11.88 5.35 -32.20
CA PRO A 114 12.78 6.00 -31.25
C PRO A 114 12.19 6.04 -29.84
N TYR A 115 13.06 6.10 -28.84
CA TYR A 115 12.66 6.40 -27.47
C TYR A 115 12.47 7.90 -27.29
N GLN A 116 11.35 8.27 -26.69
CA GLN A 116 11.06 9.63 -26.27
C GLN A 116 11.63 9.87 -24.87
N LYS A 117 12.30 10.99 -24.66
CA LYS A 117 12.75 11.42 -23.35
C LYS A 117 11.60 12.07 -22.59
N ILE A 118 11.31 11.59 -21.38
CA ILE A 118 10.34 12.18 -20.46
C ILE A 118 10.98 12.43 -19.11
N THR A 119 10.51 13.44 -18.39
CA THR A 119 10.94 13.73 -17.02
C THR A 119 9.73 13.61 -16.10
N LEU A 120 9.86 12.77 -15.08
CA LEU A 120 8.90 12.69 -13.99
C LEU A 120 9.38 13.59 -12.85
N GLU A 121 8.49 14.46 -12.39
CA GLU A 121 8.76 15.38 -11.29
C GLU A 121 9.12 14.63 -10.00
N ALA A 122 9.77 15.34 -9.09
CA ALA A 122 10.05 14.84 -7.76
C ALA A 122 8.74 14.55 -7.03
N VAL A 123 8.70 13.40 -6.34
CA VAL A 123 7.65 13.03 -5.39
C VAL A 123 8.36 12.57 -4.14
N ASP A 124 8.20 13.29 -3.03
CA ASP A 124 8.91 13.00 -1.78
C ASP A 124 8.78 11.52 -1.38
N PRO A 125 9.85 10.85 -1.02
CA PRO A 125 11.28 11.25 -0.96
C PRO A 125 12.06 11.08 -2.28
N ARG A 126 11.39 10.94 -3.43
CA ARG A 126 12.03 10.65 -4.72
C ARG A 126 12.35 11.93 -5.51
N PRO A 127 13.60 12.11 -5.94
CA PRO A 127 13.97 13.24 -6.81
C PRO A 127 13.35 13.09 -8.20
N ALA A 128 13.27 14.18 -8.93
CA ALA A 128 12.92 14.16 -10.34
C ALA A 128 13.84 13.22 -11.12
N ARG A 129 13.27 12.45 -12.05
CA ARG A 129 14.01 11.46 -12.85
C ARG A 129 13.62 11.51 -14.30
N THR A 130 14.64 11.40 -15.14
CA THR A 130 14.45 11.26 -16.59
C THR A 130 14.40 9.79 -16.98
N TYR A 131 13.47 9.46 -17.89
CA TYR A 131 13.32 8.16 -18.49
C TYR A 131 13.25 8.28 -20.01
N TYR A 132 13.64 7.21 -20.67
CA TYR A 132 13.49 7.04 -22.11
C TYR A 132 12.37 6.03 -22.33
N VAL A 133 11.28 6.43 -22.95
CA VAL A 133 10.08 5.63 -23.11
C VAL A 133 9.75 5.40 -24.58
N ARG A 134 9.22 4.23 -24.86
CA ARG A 134 8.63 3.86 -26.14
C ARG A 134 7.25 3.28 -25.84
N THR A 135 6.28 3.53 -26.67
CA THR A 135 4.90 3.14 -26.43
C THR A 135 4.34 2.34 -27.56
N VAL A 136 3.52 1.36 -27.24
CA VAL A 136 2.78 0.54 -28.17
C VAL A 136 1.38 0.26 -27.63
N THR A 137 0.41 0.17 -28.52
CA THR A 137 -0.93 -0.33 -28.23
C THR A 137 -1.07 -1.74 -28.78
N GLY A 138 -1.92 -2.54 -28.18
CA GLY A 138 -2.16 -3.90 -28.62
C GLY A 138 -2.91 -4.72 -27.60
N HIS A 139 -3.14 -6.00 -27.88
CA HIS A 139 -3.88 -6.92 -27.04
C HIS A 139 -2.96 -7.76 -26.17
N LEU A 140 -3.11 -7.62 -24.84
CA LEU A 140 -2.43 -8.50 -23.90
C LEU A 140 -3.18 -9.84 -23.83
N GLU A 141 -2.44 -10.96 -23.75
CA GLU A 141 -3.04 -12.29 -23.69
C GLU A 141 -4.10 -12.39 -22.58
N LYS A 142 -5.32 -12.83 -22.97
CA LYS A 142 -6.51 -12.95 -22.10
C LYS A 142 -7.08 -11.63 -21.56
N VAL A 143 -6.71 -10.49 -22.13
CA VAL A 143 -7.33 -9.19 -21.88
C VAL A 143 -8.04 -8.76 -23.15
N PRO A 144 -9.40 -8.65 -23.14
CA PRO A 144 -10.18 -8.43 -24.36
C PRO A 144 -10.05 -6.99 -24.89
N LYS A 145 -9.77 -6.03 -24.02
CA LYS A 145 -9.61 -4.62 -24.38
C LYS A 145 -8.19 -4.34 -24.82
N GLU A 146 -8.02 -3.50 -25.83
CA GLU A 146 -6.72 -2.98 -26.23
C GLU A 146 -6.08 -2.25 -25.05
N VAL A 147 -4.77 -2.41 -24.88
CA VAL A 147 -4.00 -1.84 -23.80
C VAL A 147 -2.84 -1.02 -24.34
N TYR A 148 -2.43 -0.04 -23.59
CA TYR A 148 -1.28 0.79 -23.85
C TYR A 148 -0.08 0.28 -23.05
N VAL A 149 0.98 -0.12 -23.73
CA VAL A 149 2.20 -0.62 -23.09
C VAL A 149 3.32 0.41 -23.22
N ILE A 150 3.91 0.77 -22.09
CA ILE A 150 5.04 1.69 -21.98
C ILE A 150 6.29 0.88 -21.70
N ILE A 151 7.27 0.97 -22.58
CA ILE A 151 8.59 0.36 -22.47
C ILE A 151 9.54 1.46 -21.98
N SER A 152 10.07 1.34 -20.78
CA SER A 152 10.82 2.40 -20.10
C SER A 152 12.24 1.97 -19.79
N LYS A 153 13.21 2.84 -20.08
CA LYS A 153 14.63 2.70 -19.75
C LYS A 153 15.10 3.88 -18.89
N LYS A 154 16.09 3.64 -18.04
CA LYS A 154 16.74 4.72 -17.26
C LYS A 154 17.73 5.54 -18.08
N SER A 155 18.31 4.94 -19.10
CA SER A 155 19.21 5.58 -20.05
C SER A 155 19.08 4.92 -21.42
N THR A 156 19.60 5.54 -22.46
CA THR A 156 19.63 4.98 -23.82
C THR A 156 20.45 3.69 -23.90
N ARG A 157 21.45 3.53 -23.02
CA ARG A 157 22.32 2.36 -22.93
C ARG A 157 21.79 1.26 -22.02
N ASP A 158 20.64 1.48 -21.36
CA ASP A 158 20.04 0.48 -20.46
C ASP A 158 19.52 -0.71 -21.27
N HIS A 159 20.01 -1.92 -20.96
CA HIS A 159 19.62 -3.16 -21.60
C HIS A 159 18.50 -3.88 -20.84
N SER A 160 18.02 -3.33 -19.73
CA SER A 160 17.00 -3.93 -18.87
C SER A 160 15.73 -3.06 -18.82
N PRO A 161 14.98 -2.96 -19.92
CA PRO A 161 13.76 -2.16 -19.94
C PRO A 161 12.73 -2.66 -18.93
N LYS A 162 11.96 -1.74 -18.38
CA LYS A 162 10.78 -2.03 -17.59
C LYS A 162 9.53 -1.82 -18.44
N TYR A 163 8.56 -2.68 -18.26
CA TYR A 163 7.32 -2.68 -19.01
C TYR A 163 6.17 -2.31 -18.09
N PHE A 164 5.32 -1.39 -18.54
CA PHE A 164 4.12 -0.97 -17.82
C PHE A 164 2.92 -1.08 -18.75
N LEU A 165 1.81 -1.49 -18.19
CA LEU A 165 0.51 -1.51 -18.86
C LEU A 165 -0.33 -0.37 -18.33
N CYS A 166 -1.03 0.31 -19.22
CA CYS A 166 -2.13 1.22 -18.91
C CYS A 166 -3.35 0.81 -19.75
N THR A 167 -4.53 0.71 -19.11
CA THR A 167 -5.78 0.41 -19.83
C THR A 167 -6.53 1.68 -20.24
N ASP A 168 -6.08 2.84 -19.78
CA ASP A 168 -6.53 4.14 -20.28
C ASP A 168 -5.61 4.58 -21.42
N THR A 169 -6.10 4.41 -22.65
CA THR A 169 -5.35 4.75 -23.84
C THR A 169 -5.34 6.23 -24.18
N SER A 170 -6.08 7.06 -23.44
CA SER A 170 -6.09 8.52 -23.60
C SER A 170 -4.91 9.21 -22.92
N LEU A 171 -4.28 8.55 -21.95
CA LEU A 171 -3.14 9.08 -21.23
C LEU A 171 -1.84 9.03 -22.05
N SER A 172 -1.02 10.07 -21.96
CA SER A 172 0.36 10.03 -22.39
C SER A 172 1.21 9.09 -21.50
N ALA A 173 2.36 8.65 -22.00
CA ALA A 173 3.29 7.84 -21.21
C ALA A 173 3.74 8.54 -19.91
N GLN A 174 3.92 9.86 -19.97
CA GLN A 174 4.32 10.66 -18.82
C GLN A 174 3.21 10.70 -17.75
N GLU A 175 1.97 10.92 -18.14
CA GLU A 175 0.82 10.92 -17.23
C GLU A 175 0.59 9.55 -16.60
N ALA A 176 0.62 8.48 -17.40
CA ALA A 176 0.46 7.12 -16.90
C ALA A 176 1.56 6.75 -15.88
N LEU A 177 2.82 7.11 -16.15
CA LEU A 177 3.93 6.85 -15.23
C LEU A 177 3.88 7.76 -13.98
N LYS A 178 3.41 9.02 -14.12
CA LYS A 178 3.15 9.92 -12.98
C LYS A 178 2.05 9.34 -12.07
N LEU A 179 0.97 8.81 -12.63
CA LEU A 179 -0.05 8.10 -11.86
C LEU A 179 0.53 6.83 -11.21
N TYR A 180 1.33 6.04 -11.92
CA TYR A 180 1.96 4.84 -11.36
C TYR A 180 2.89 5.15 -10.17
N GLN A 181 3.52 6.32 -10.11
CA GLN A 181 4.31 6.74 -8.95
C GLN A 181 3.48 6.79 -7.66
N LYS A 182 2.18 7.06 -7.73
CA LYS A 182 1.26 7.06 -6.58
C LYS A 182 1.13 5.67 -5.92
N ARG A 183 1.67 4.61 -6.51
CA ARG A 183 1.79 3.29 -5.86
C ARG A 183 2.85 3.27 -4.75
N TRP A 184 3.83 4.18 -4.80
CA TRP A 184 4.98 4.15 -3.88
C TRP A 184 4.64 4.31 -2.39
N PRO A 185 3.67 5.12 -1.98
CA PRO A 185 3.28 5.24 -0.58
C PRO A 185 3.00 3.90 0.11
N VAL A 186 2.51 2.88 -0.60
CA VAL A 186 2.35 1.51 -0.06
C VAL A 186 3.66 0.95 0.52
N GLU A 187 4.80 1.22 -0.10
CA GLU A 187 6.10 0.73 0.39
C GLU A 187 6.55 1.51 1.63
N VAL A 188 6.22 2.80 1.71
CA VAL A 188 6.49 3.65 2.88
C VAL A 188 5.60 3.21 4.05
N ASP A 189 4.32 3.00 3.81
CA ASP A 189 3.40 2.52 4.86
C ASP A 189 3.81 1.14 5.38
N ASN A 190 4.25 0.25 4.50
CA ASN A 190 4.81 -1.05 4.89
C ASN A 190 6.01 -0.92 5.84
N LEU A 191 6.86 0.09 5.63
CA LEU A 191 7.96 0.41 6.53
C LEU A 191 7.44 0.86 7.89
N TYR A 192 6.48 1.81 7.91
CA TYR A 192 5.86 2.29 9.14
C TYR A 192 5.12 1.18 9.90
N LEU A 193 4.33 0.37 9.21
CA LEU A 193 3.63 -0.76 9.81
C LEU A 193 4.59 -1.71 10.52
N LYS A 194 5.70 -2.05 9.89
CA LYS A 194 6.67 -3.03 10.42
C LYS A 194 7.62 -2.45 11.46
N GLN A 195 8.19 -1.27 11.20
CA GLN A 195 9.26 -0.72 12.04
C GLN A 195 8.77 0.23 13.13
N VAL A 196 7.61 0.83 12.94
CA VAL A 196 7.11 1.89 13.82
C VAL A 196 5.90 1.44 14.62
N LEU A 197 5.00 0.68 14.01
CA LEU A 197 3.75 0.23 14.60
C LEU A 197 3.78 -1.25 15.03
N GLY A 198 4.91 -1.94 14.84
CA GLY A 198 5.11 -3.29 15.33
C GLY A 198 4.20 -4.34 14.70
N LEU A 199 3.87 -4.22 13.40
CA LEU A 199 3.01 -5.19 12.72
C LEU A 199 3.51 -6.64 12.86
N GLY A 200 4.82 -6.85 12.99
CA GLY A 200 5.45 -8.15 13.19
C GLY A 200 5.84 -8.47 14.63
N ASP A 201 5.67 -7.54 15.58
CA ASP A 201 6.22 -7.62 16.94
C ASP A 201 5.19 -8.21 17.93
N PHE A 202 4.52 -9.27 17.52
CA PHE A 202 3.53 -9.93 18.35
C PHE A 202 3.90 -11.39 18.64
N ARG A 203 3.44 -11.90 19.79
CA ARG A 203 3.55 -13.31 20.19
C ARG A 203 2.24 -14.09 20.04
N LEU A 204 1.33 -13.60 19.19
CA LEU A 204 0.04 -14.23 18.95
C LEU A 204 0.23 -15.49 18.11
N GLN A 205 -0.46 -16.56 18.48
CA GLN A 205 -0.37 -17.87 17.81
C GLN A 205 -1.59 -18.22 16.97
N SER A 206 -2.77 -17.69 17.31
CA SER A 206 -3.97 -17.96 16.53
C SER A 206 -4.09 -17.03 15.32
N PHE A 207 -4.63 -17.55 14.22
CA PHE A 207 -4.86 -16.81 13.01
C PHE A 207 -5.79 -15.61 13.27
N GLU A 208 -6.85 -15.83 14.01
CA GLU A 208 -7.88 -14.83 14.35
C GLU A 208 -7.30 -13.68 15.21
N ALA A 209 -6.42 -14.01 16.15
CA ALA A 209 -5.75 -13.00 16.96
C ALA A 209 -4.80 -12.14 16.11
N ILE A 210 -4.09 -12.75 15.16
CA ILE A 210 -3.22 -12.03 14.23
C ILE A 210 -4.04 -11.12 13.30
N GLU A 211 -5.19 -11.55 12.80
CA GLU A 211 -6.08 -10.70 11.99
C GLU A 211 -6.60 -9.51 12.79
N LYS A 212 -7.01 -9.71 14.05
CA LYS A 212 -7.41 -8.63 14.95
C LYS A 212 -6.26 -7.64 15.21
N TRP A 213 -5.06 -8.16 15.42
CA TRP A 213 -3.86 -7.31 15.56
C TRP A 213 -3.63 -6.44 14.32
N PHE A 214 -3.75 -7.02 13.12
CA PHE A 214 -3.65 -6.27 11.88
C PHE A 214 -4.69 -5.16 11.79
N ALA A 215 -5.92 -5.40 12.22
CA ALA A 215 -6.97 -4.39 12.26
C ALA A 215 -6.61 -3.22 13.21
N VAL A 216 -6.05 -3.53 14.39
CA VAL A 216 -5.58 -2.50 15.34
C VAL A 216 -4.45 -1.66 14.74
N VAL A 217 -3.47 -2.30 14.10
CA VAL A 217 -2.34 -1.61 13.46
C VAL A 217 -2.80 -0.77 12.27
N ASN A 218 -3.78 -1.26 11.48
CA ASN A 218 -4.41 -0.48 10.41
C ASN A 218 -5.12 0.77 10.95
N LEU A 219 -5.84 0.62 12.06
CA LEU A 219 -6.49 1.76 12.72
C LEU A 219 -5.44 2.79 13.18
N ALA A 220 -4.34 2.32 13.76
CA ALA A 220 -3.27 3.20 14.25
C ALA A 220 -2.60 4.00 13.12
N ILE A 221 -2.27 3.36 11.98
CA ILE A 221 -1.66 4.09 10.86
C ILE A 221 -2.65 5.08 10.25
N ASN A 222 -3.92 4.69 10.08
CA ASN A 222 -4.94 5.59 9.55
C ASN A 222 -5.23 6.77 10.49
N TYR A 223 -5.16 6.56 11.80
CA TYR A 223 -5.25 7.64 12.77
C TYR A 223 -4.10 8.63 12.63
N LEU A 224 -2.85 8.17 12.45
CA LEU A 224 -1.71 9.04 12.18
C LEU A 224 -1.84 9.78 10.84
N GLN A 225 -2.33 9.12 9.79
CA GLN A 225 -2.64 9.73 8.50
C GLN A 225 -3.72 10.83 8.64
N TYR A 226 -4.77 10.53 9.39
CA TYR A 226 -5.85 11.47 9.66
C TYR A 226 -5.34 12.70 10.44
N THR A 227 -4.49 12.51 11.46
CA THR A 227 -3.91 13.64 12.20
C THR A 227 -2.97 14.49 11.34
N ALA A 228 -2.20 13.84 10.43
CA ALA A 228 -1.41 14.57 9.44
C ALA A 228 -2.30 15.39 8.50
N MET A 229 -3.45 14.82 8.09
CA MET A 229 -4.44 15.52 7.26
C MET A 229 -5.02 16.75 7.98
N LEU A 230 -5.40 16.62 9.26
CA LEU A 230 -5.92 17.74 10.06
C LEU A 230 -4.89 18.85 10.25
N ALA A 231 -3.59 18.51 10.36
CA ALA A 231 -2.50 19.46 10.49
C ALA A 231 -2.04 20.06 9.14
N TYR A 232 -2.61 19.61 8.03
CA TYR A 232 -2.19 20.03 6.70
C TYR A 232 -2.47 21.51 6.44
N GLN A 233 -1.46 22.17 5.91
CA GLN A 233 -1.56 23.56 5.43
C GLN A 233 -1.03 23.61 3.98
N PRO A 234 -1.76 24.19 3.01
CA PRO A 234 -1.41 24.11 1.58
C PRO A 234 -0.01 24.61 1.21
N ARG A 235 0.60 25.45 2.04
CA ARG A 235 1.95 26.02 1.81
C ARG A 235 3.04 25.35 2.65
N ARG A 236 2.73 24.32 3.41
CA ARG A 236 3.68 23.59 4.26
C ARG A 236 3.76 22.13 3.82
N PRO A 237 4.91 21.47 3.97
CA PRO A 237 5.00 20.04 3.72
C PRO A 237 4.05 19.29 4.67
N LEU A 238 3.49 18.19 4.19
CA LEU A 238 2.67 17.30 5.00
C LEU A 238 3.52 16.72 6.15
N PRO A 239 3.07 16.77 7.41
CA PRO A 239 3.80 16.16 8.51
C PRO A 239 4.02 14.66 8.26
N SER A 240 5.21 14.18 8.53
CA SER A 240 5.49 12.74 8.42
C SER A 240 4.75 11.95 9.52
N LEU A 241 4.41 10.68 9.26
CA LEU A 241 3.79 9.83 10.28
C LEU A 241 4.65 9.66 11.53
N ALA A 242 5.99 9.67 11.38
CA ALA A 242 6.92 9.66 12.51
C ALA A 242 6.79 10.92 13.37
N GLU A 243 6.57 12.06 12.76
CA GLU A 243 6.36 13.32 13.46
C GLU A 243 5.01 13.34 14.17
N CYS A 244 3.93 12.94 13.49
CA CYS A 244 2.62 12.78 14.12
C CYS A 244 2.69 11.85 15.35
N ARG A 245 3.39 10.70 15.21
CA ARG A 245 3.59 9.78 16.33
C ARG A 245 4.31 10.44 17.51
N ARG A 246 5.43 11.15 17.24
CA ARG A 246 6.17 11.86 18.31
C ARG A 246 5.30 12.90 19.01
N GLN A 247 4.51 13.66 18.25
CA GLN A 247 3.59 14.65 18.82
C GLN A 247 2.54 13.99 19.74
N HIS A 248 1.96 12.86 19.29
CA HIS A 248 1.05 12.08 20.14
C HIS A 248 1.70 11.54 21.40
N GLN A 249 2.88 10.96 21.29
CA GLN A 249 3.62 10.46 22.45
C GLN A 249 3.90 11.58 23.44
N HIS A 250 4.32 12.74 22.95
CA HIS A 250 4.58 13.92 23.80
C HIS A 250 3.30 14.44 24.45
N ALA A 251 2.20 14.58 23.70
CA ALA A 251 0.92 15.01 24.23
C ALA A 251 0.38 14.03 25.29
N HIS A 252 0.52 12.72 25.04
CA HIS A 252 0.13 11.68 25.99
C HIS A 252 0.95 11.75 27.29
N LEU A 253 2.27 11.91 27.19
CA LEU A 253 3.15 12.08 28.36
C LEU A 253 2.77 13.32 29.14
N GLN A 254 2.51 14.44 28.48
CA GLN A 254 2.06 15.67 29.15
C GLN A 254 0.72 15.45 29.86
N ALA A 255 -0.24 14.78 29.25
CA ALA A 255 -1.53 14.47 29.87
C ALA A 255 -1.36 13.57 31.10
N LEU A 256 -0.50 12.55 31.00
CA LEU A 256 -0.18 11.64 32.10
C LEU A 256 0.46 12.41 33.27
N LEU A 257 1.43 13.28 33.01
CA LEU A 257 2.07 14.09 34.03
C LEU A 257 1.08 15.06 34.70
N ARG A 258 0.19 15.68 33.93
CA ARG A 258 -0.87 16.54 34.50
C ARG A 258 -1.83 15.74 35.39
N LEU A 259 -2.22 14.54 34.96
CA LEU A 259 -3.06 13.66 35.76
C LEU A 259 -2.34 13.27 37.06
N LEU A 260 -1.09 12.86 36.99
CA LEU A 260 -0.27 12.51 38.14
C LEU A 260 -0.19 13.66 39.16
N VAL A 261 0.15 14.85 38.69
CA VAL A 261 0.21 16.03 39.56
C VAL A 261 -1.16 16.36 40.20
N SER A 262 -2.25 16.19 39.43
CA SER A 262 -3.60 16.39 39.93
C SER A 262 -3.96 15.39 41.05
N GLU A 263 -3.64 14.11 40.87
CA GLU A 263 -3.93 13.07 41.85
C GLU A 263 -3.06 13.21 43.12
N ILE A 264 -1.78 13.54 42.97
CA ILE A 264 -0.90 13.81 44.10
C ILE A 264 -1.41 15.00 44.91
N ARG A 265 -1.89 16.09 44.27
CA ARG A 265 -2.46 17.25 44.98
C ARG A 265 -3.73 16.93 45.77
N LYS A 266 -4.55 15.98 45.29
CA LYS A 266 -5.76 15.54 45.97
C LYS A 266 -5.47 14.60 47.13
N GLN A 267 -4.42 13.80 47.07
CA GLN A 267 -4.07 12.78 48.06
C GLN A 267 -2.55 12.70 48.24
N PRO A 268 -1.94 13.72 48.91
CA PRO A 268 -0.49 13.81 49.05
C PRO A 268 0.13 12.63 49.80
N ASP A 269 -0.60 12.06 50.77
CA ASP A 269 -0.13 10.93 51.57
C ASP A 269 -0.13 9.57 50.81
N ARG A 270 -0.65 9.55 49.60
CA ARG A 270 -0.77 8.33 48.78
C ARG A 270 0.09 8.35 47.52
N VAL A 271 1.12 9.18 47.48
CA VAL A 271 2.00 9.36 46.30
C VAL A 271 2.52 8.03 45.78
N GLU A 272 3.03 7.18 46.68
CA GLU A 272 3.59 5.89 46.32
C GLU A 272 2.55 4.96 45.67
N ALA A 273 1.36 4.85 46.24
CA ALA A 273 0.27 4.06 45.72
C ALA A 273 -0.21 4.58 44.35
N ILE A 274 -0.24 5.89 44.15
CA ILE A 274 -0.60 6.53 42.89
C ILE A 274 0.45 6.20 41.79
N LEU A 275 1.74 6.32 42.13
CA LEU A 275 2.83 5.98 41.21
C LEU A 275 2.78 4.51 40.80
N GLN A 276 2.59 3.61 41.76
CA GLN A 276 2.47 2.15 41.45
C GLN A 276 1.26 1.81 40.57
N SER A 277 0.12 2.51 40.79
CA SER A 277 -1.07 2.29 39.97
C SER A 277 -0.94 2.76 38.52
N LEU A 278 -0.19 3.85 38.30
CA LEU A 278 0.00 4.44 36.97
C LEU A 278 1.18 3.83 36.20
N LEU A 279 2.14 3.29 36.90
CA LEU A 279 3.37 2.70 36.35
C LEU A 279 3.58 1.25 36.85
N PRO A 280 2.64 0.34 36.58
CA PRO A 280 2.75 -1.03 37.04
C PRO A 280 4.01 -1.70 36.44
N GLY A 281 4.88 -2.22 37.30
CA GLY A 281 6.11 -2.90 36.92
C GLY A 281 7.40 -2.06 36.93
N ILE A 282 7.32 -0.78 37.32
CA ILE A 282 8.51 -0.01 37.66
C ILE A 282 8.73 -0.13 39.17
N ALA A 283 9.78 -0.88 39.55
CA ALA A 283 10.21 -0.87 40.94
C ALA A 283 10.69 0.56 41.29
N VAL A 284 9.97 1.25 42.16
CA VAL A 284 10.44 2.52 42.70
C VAL A 284 11.59 2.17 43.65
N ALA A 285 12.83 2.57 43.30
CA ALA A 285 13.95 2.44 44.18
C ALA A 285 13.69 3.34 45.42
N THR A 286 13.49 2.71 46.57
CA THR A 286 13.40 3.36 47.87
C THR A 286 14.76 3.87 48.33
#